data_01ab61acbfcdf852afd987e4624d7ab0
#
_entry.id   01ab61acbfcdf852afd987e4624d7ab0
#
_cell.length_a   1.000
_cell.length_b   1.000
_cell.length_c   1.000
_cell.angle_alpha   90.00
_cell.angle_beta   90.00
_cell.angle_gamma   90.00
#
_symmetry.space_group_name_H-M   'P 1'
#
loop_
_entity.id
_entity.type
_entity.pdbx_description
1 polymer ?
#
loop_
_entity_poly.entity_id
_entity_poly.type
_entity_poly.pdbx_seq_one_letter_code
_entity_poly.pdbx_strand_id
1 'polypeptide(L)'
;MVEIRPVIMEQEKYFPLLQEIEPSGEMVERNLREGEFYLLEAEREAVCAAVIIPLSDNTGEIKYLATRQDLRGRGYAGLLVNWLCGRYTQTFTAMKAEVSGSRLSFFQKLGFTVCTDDKNPSHTYCLCRELPVGEDRPEGTLRCGQAEIGTPAYQSTLELRQRVMRLPLGLDLYQGDMSREEEFVHFAAMDEKDRAWGVVVADLRPDRTVEVRAAAVDLRIQRSGCGRRLMTMMEDYCRSRGMKEIILHSRKTAAGFYEQLGYTRT
;
A
#
# COMPACT_ATOMS: atom_id res chain seq x y z
N MET A 1 -10.92 6.82 17.21
CA MET A 1 -10.22 6.87 15.87
C MET A 1 -9.89 5.44 15.48
N VAL A 2 -10.18 5.02 14.23
CA VAL A 2 -9.87 3.68 13.73
C VAL A 2 -8.67 3.77 12.80
N GLU A 3 -7.67 2.90 12.99
CA GLU A 3 -6.45 2.86 12.18
C GLU A 3 -6.17 1.42 11.75
N ILE A 4 -5.73 1.24 10.50
CA ILE A 4 -5.28 -0.06 9.98
C ILE A 4 -3.81 0.06 9.61
N ARG A 5 -2.98 -0.84 10.16
CA ARG A 5 -1.54 -0.82 9.93
C ARG A 5 -0.93 -2.21 9.78
N PRO A 6 0.17 -2.35 9.01
CA PRO A 6 0.95 -3.57 9.02
C PRO A 6 1.70 -3.73 10.35
N VAL A 7 1.92 -4.98 10.75
CA VAL A 7 2.73 -5.34 11.92
C VAL A 7 3.98 -6.06 11.44
N ILE A 8 5.13 -5.38 11.57
CA ILE A 8 6.42 -5.91 11.10
C ILE A 8 7.26 -6.43 12.28
N MET A 9 7.10 -5.84 13.46
CA MET A 9 7.85 -6.17 14.67
C MET A 9 6.91 -6.47 15.83
N GLU A 10 7.38 -7.25 16.82
CA GLU A 10 6.63 -7.60 18.03
C GLU A 10 5.28 -8.29 17.72
N GLN A 11 5.26 -9.14 16.70
CA GLN A 11 4.03 -9.83 16.25
C GLN A 11 3.48 -10.76 17.33
N GLU A 12 4.36 -11.31 18.18
CA GLU A 12 4.02 -12.22 19.27
C GLU A 12 3.04 -11.60 20.28
N LYS A 13 3.06 -10.29 20.41
CA LYS A 13 2.13 -9.55 21.27
C LYS A 13 0.66 -9.78 20.93
N TYR A 14 0.39 -10.13 19.66
CA TYR A 14 -0.96 -10.31 19.13
C TYR A 14 -1.33 -11.78 18.91
N PHE A 15 -0.48 -12.71 19.28
CA PHE A 15 -0.77 -14.16 19.20
C PHE A 15 -2.06 -14.55 19.91
N PRO A 16 -2.40 -14.05 21.11
CA PRO A 16 -3.65 -14.38 21.75
C PRO A 16 -4.88 -14.12 20.88
N LEU A 17 -4.86 -13.03 20.08
CA LEU A 17 -5.95 -12.70 19.17
C LEU A 17 -6.01 -13.67 17.98
N LEU A 18 -4.87 -14.09 17.43
CA LEU A 18 -4.80 -15.04 16.32
C LEU A 18 -5.11 -16.46 16.76
N GLN A 19 -4.74 -16.83 17.99
CA GLN A 19 -5.00 -18.16 18.57
C GLN A 19 -6.49 -18.44 18.82
N GLU A 20 -7.33 -17.43 18.83
CA GLU A 20 -8.79 -17.64 18.79
C GLU A 20 -9.27 -18.33 17.49
N ILE A 21 -8.47 -18.27 16.41
CA ILE A 21 -8.75 -18.87 15.10
C ILE A 21 -7.89 -20.10 14.86
N GLU A 22 -6.60 -20.03 15.20
CA GLU A 22 -5.62 -21.11 15.05
C GLU A 22 -4.94 -21.37 16.41
N PRO A 23 -5.36 -22.42 17.13
CA PRO A 23 -4.81 -22.73 18.45
C PRO A 23 -3.33 -23.10 18.44
N SER A 24 -2.80 -23.57 17.29
CA SER A 24 -1.39 -23.94 17.16
C SER A 24 -0.51 -22.70 17.03
N GLY A 25 0.26 -22.38 18.06
CA GLY A 25 1.23 -21.28 18.03
C GLY A 25 2.28 -21.45 16.92
N GLU A 26 2.72 -22.69 16.66
CA GLU A 26 3.67 -23.01 15.59
C GLU A 26 3.11 -22.69 14.21
N MET A 27 1.82 -23.00 13.98
CA MET A 27 1.13 -22.65 12.72
C MET A 27 0.96 -21.14 12.58
N VAL A 28 0.65 -20.44 13.66
CA VAL A 28 0.57 -18.96 13.66
C VAL A 28 1.92 -18.38 13.27
N GLU A 29 3.01 -18.77 13.92
CA GLU A 29 4.36 -18.29 13.61
C GLU A 29 4.77 -18.57 12.16
N ARG A 30 4.48 -19.78 11.66
CA ARG A 30 4.76 -20.15 10.28
C ARG A 30 4.04 -19.22 9.30
N ASN A 31 2.73 -19.04 9.48
CA ASN A 31 1.93 -18.21 8.58
C ASN A 31 2.29 -16.71 8.66
N LEU A 32 2.75 -16.24 9.82
CA LEU A 32 3.28 -14.88 9.96
C LEU A 32 4.62 -14.68 9.23
N ARG A 33 5.44 -15.71 9.13
CA ARG A 33 6.69 -15.66 8.34
C ARG A 33 6.44 -15.66 6.82
N GLU A 34 5.38 -16.34 6.38
CA GLU A 34 5.04 -16.50 4.95
C GLU A 34 4.14 -15.36 4.45
N GLY A 35 3.47 -14.63 5.36
CA GLY A 35 2.45 -13.65 5.05
C GLY A 35 2.70 -12.24 5.56
N GLU A 36 1.78 -11.36 5.23
CA GLU A 36 1.73 -10.00 5.76
C GLU A 36 0.66 -9.92 6.87
N PHE A 37 1.02 -9.34 8.00
CA PHE A 37 0.17 -9.21 9.17
C PHE A 37 -0.36 -7.80 9.31
N TYR A 38 -1.66 -7.66 9.50
CA TYR A 38 -2.36 -6.38 9.65
C TYR A 38 -3.19 -6.33 10.93
N LEU A 39 -3.17 -5.17 11.58
CA LEU A 39 -4.05 -4.85 12.70
C LEU A 39 -4.99 -3.71 12.32
N LEU A 40 -6.23 -3.83 12.77
CA LEU A 40 -7.16 -2.73 12.93
C LEU A 40 -7.19 -2.37 14.41
N GLU A 41 -6.82 -1.14 14.71
CA GLU A 41 -6.85 -0.55 16.05
C GLU A 41 -8.00 0.44 16.15
N ALA A 42 -8.74 0.39 17.25
CA ALA A 42 -9.71 1.40 17.63
C ALA A 42 -9.33 1.94 19.01
N GLU A 43 -9.28 3.27 19.16
CA GLU A 43 -8.87 3.93 20.40
C GLU A 43 -7.52 3.46 20.96
N ARG A 44 -6.57 3.14 20.05
CA ARG A 44 -5.22 2.61 20.32
C ARG A 44 -5.19 1.17 20.84
N GLU A 45 -6.30 0.47 20.79
CA GLU A 45 -6.37 -0.96 21.13
C GLU A 45 -6.51 -1.83 19.89
N ALA A 46 -5.80 -2.95 19.82
CA ALA A 46 -5.96 -3.95 18.77
C ALA A 46 -7.35 -4.59 18.87
N VAL A 47 -8.14 -4.44 17.82
CA VAL A 47 -9.54 -4.88 17.77
C VAL A 47 -9.72 -6.04 16.81
N CYS A 48 -9.06 -5.99 15.67
CA CYS A 48 -9.16 -6.99 14.64
C CYS A 48 -7.79 -7.23 14.00
N ALA A 49 -7.52 -8.45 13.61
CA ALA A 49 -6.26 -8.86 12.99
C ALA A 49 -6.52 -9.69 11.74
N ALA A 50 -5.65 -9.57 10.74
CA ALA A 50 -5.67 -10.41 9.55
C ALA A 50 -4.24 -10.77 9.11
N VAL A 51 -4.08 -11.99 8.60
CA VAL A 51 -2.85 -12.47 7.95
C VAL A 51 -3.18 -12.79 6.51
N ILE A 52 -2.41 -12.22 5.59
CA ILE A 52 -2.56 -12.42 4.14
C ILE A 52 -1.35 -13.17 3.63
N ILE A 53 -1.58 -14.31 2.98
CA ILE A 53 -0.53 -15.13 2.36
C ILE A 53 -0.62 -14.98 0.84
N PRO A 54 0.46 -14.59 0.15
CA PRO A 54 0.50 -14.60 -1.31
C PRO A 54 0.54 -16.04 -1.83
N LEU A 55 -0.31 -16.34 -2.82
CA LEU A 55 -0.35 -17.63 -3.50
C LEU A 55 0.34 -17.55 -4.87
N SER A 56 0.72 -18.72 -5.41
CA SER A 56 1.47 -18.82 -6.67
C SER A 56 0.69 -18.41 -7.92
N ASP A 57 -0.65 -18.36 -7.84
CA ASP A 57 -1.55 -17.98 -8.92
C ASP A 57 -1.88 -16.48 -8.98
N ASN A 58 -1.03 -15.66 -8.37
CA ASN A 58 -1.22 -14.22 -8.26
C ASN A 58 -2.50 -13.82 -7.48
N THR A 59 -2.90 -14.65 -6.53
CA THR A 59 -3.99 -14.36 -5.59
C THR A 59 -3.45 -14.23 -4.15
N GLY A 60 -4.19 -13.54 -3.29
CA GLY A 60 -3.91 -13.44 -1.87
C GLY A 60 -4.90 -14.26 -1.05
N GLU A 61 -4.43 -15.05 -0.08
CA GLU A 61 -5.29 -15.77 0.85
C GLU A 61 -5.43 -14.98 2.16
N ILE A 62 -6.66 -14.71 2.58
CA ILE A 62 -6.95 -14.28 3.95
C ILE A 62 -6.84 -15.52 4.84
N LYS A 63 -5.64 -15.77 5.35
CA LYS A 63 -5.34 -16.98 6.16
C LYS A 63 -5.98 -16.90 7.52
N TYR A 64 -5.85 -15.75 8.18
CA TYR A 64 -6.48 -15.46 9.45
C TYR A 64 -7.27 -14.18 9.40
N LEU A 65 -8.43 -14.17 10.04
CA LEU A 65 -9.25 -13.00 10.29
C LEU A 65 -9.86 -13.14 11.68
N ALA A 66 -9.26 -12.49 12.67
CA ALA A 66 -9.67 -12.55 14.07
C ALA A 66 -10.21 -11.20 14.53
N THR A 67 -11.30 -11.19 15.26
CA THR A 67 -11.82 -10.01 15.94
C THR A 67 -12.03 -10.35 17.41
N ARG A 68 -11.52 -9.50 18.28
CA ARG A 68 -11.65 -9.61 19.73
C ARG A 68 -13.11 -9.90 20.11
N GLN A 69 -13.34 -10.89 20.95
CA GLN A 69 -14.66 -11.49 21.21
C GLN A 69 -15.71 -10.47 21.65
N ASP A 70 -15.34 -9.55 22.55
CA ASP A 70 -16.22 -8.50 23.09
C ASP A 70 -16.57 -7.39 22.07
N LEU A 71 -15.90 -7.38 20.92
CA LEU A 71 -16.07 -6.38 19.85
C LEU A 71 -16.64 -6.96 18.56
N ARG A 72 -16.97 -8.25 18.54
CA ARG A 72 -17.63 -8.89 17.40
C ARG A 72 -19.00 -8.27 17.11
N GLY A 73 -19.42 -8.35 15.84
CA GLY A 73 -20.70 -7.78 15.39
C GLY A 73 -20.69 -6.26 15.15
N ARG A 74 -19.58 -5.56 15.43
CA ARG A 74 -19.45 -4.11 15.25
C ARG A 74 -18.89 -3.68 13.87
N GLY A 75 -18.72 -4.63 12.95
CA GLY A 75 -18.28 -4.33 11.59
C GLY A 75 -16.77 -4.26 11.35
N TYR A 76 -15.92 -4.38 12.38
CA TYR A 76 -14.46 -4.23 12.26
C TYR A 76 -13.83 -5.22 11.28
N ALA A 77 -14.23 -6.49 11.30
CA ALA A 77 -13.74 -7.48 10.35
C ALA A 77 -14.08 -7.11 8.90
N GLY A 78 -15.31 -6.64 8.66
CA GLY A 78 -15.72 -6.19 7.32
C GLY A 78 -14.93 -4.97 6.85
N LEU A 79 -14.67 -4.02 7.74
CA LEU A 79 -13.84 -2.86 7.46
C LEU A 79 -12.41 -3.27 7.07
N LEU A 80 -11.79 -4.18 7.87
CA LEU A 80 -10.45 -4.67 7.60
C LEU A 80 -10.37 -5.43 6.28
N VAL A 81 -11.30 -6.35 6.00
CA VAL A 81 -11.34 -7.11 4.74
C VAL A 81 -11.51 -6.20 3.51
N ASN A 82 -12.43 -5.23 3.57
CA ASN A 82 -12.62 -4.29 2.47
C ASN A 82 -11.37 -3.43 2.24
N TRP A 83 -10.72 -2.98 3.31
CA TRP A 83 -9.48 -2.22 3.21
C TRP A 83 -8.35 -3.08 2.58
N LEU A 84 -8.21 -4.35 3.00
CA LEU A 84 -7.25 -5.29 2.43
C LEU A 84 -7.53 -5.56 0.94
N CYS A 85 -8.78 -5.82 0.57
CA CYS A 85 -9.15 -5.98 -0.83
C CYS A 85 -8.78 -4.74 -1.65
N GLY A 86 -9.04 -3.52 -1.15
CA GLY A 86 -8.63 -2.29 -1.80
C GLY A 86 -7.11 -2.14 -1.89
N ARG A 87 -6.38 -2.50 -0.83
CA ARG A 87 -4.92 -2.43 -0.79
C ARG A 87 -4.25 -3.37 -1.81
N TYR A 88 -4.81 -4.56 -1.99
CA TYR A 88 -4.21 -5.61 -2.81
C TYR A 88 -4.71 -5.66 -4.27
N THR A 89 -5.58 -4.75 -4.70
CA THR A 89 -6.03 -4.63 -6.11
C THR A 89 -4.89 -4.55 -7.12
N GLN A 90 -3.69 -4.31 -6.65
CA GLN A 90 -2.50 -4.04 -7.45
C GLN A 90 -1.44 -5.14 -7.35
N THR A 91 -1.62 -6.01 -6.36
CA THR A 91 -0.71 -7.12 -6.11
C THR A 91 -1.34 -8.44 -6.56
N PHE A 92 -2.65 -8.57 -6.34
CA PHE A 92 -3.38 -9.80 -6.61
C PHE A 92 -4.55 -9.54 -7.57
N THR A 93 -4.89 -10.55 -8.34
CA THR A 93 -6.09 -10.57 -9.21
C THR A 93 -7.34 -10.91 -8.41
N ALA A 94 -7.18 -11.63 -7.31
CA ALA A 94 -8.29 -11.98 -6.42
C ALA A 94 -7.81 -12.19 -4.98
N MET A 95 -8.74 -12.06 -4.04
CA MET A 95 -8.56 -12.48 -2.65
C MET A 95 -9.35 -13.76 -2.41
N LYS A 96 -8.71 -14.75 -1.80
CA LYS A 96 -9.31 -16.02 -1.38
C LYS A 96 -9.48 -16.09 0.13
N ALA A 97 -10.42 -16.90 0.59
CA ALA A 97 -10.60 -17.22 1.99
C ALA A 97 -11.19 -18.63 2.13
N GLU A 98 -10.62 -19.44 3.01
CA GLU A 98 -11.23 -20.70 3.42
C GLU A 98 -12.06 -20.48 4.69
N VAL A 99 -13.34 -20.81 4.65
CA VAL A 99 -14.26 -20.51 5.73
C VAL A 99 -15.22 -21.66 6.03
N SER A 100 -15.57 -21.81 7.30
CA SER A 100 -16.68 -22.69 7.72
C SER A 100 -18.03 -22.15 7.27
N GLY A 101 -19.04 -22.99 7.14
CA GLY A 101 -20.39 -22.60 6.70
C GLY A 101 -20.99 -21.47 7.56
N SER A 102 -20.67 -21.39 8.85
CA SER A 102 -21.15 -20.31 9.74
C SER A 102 -20.61 -18.92 9.36
N ARG A 103 -19.50 -18.83 8.63
CA ARG A 103 -18.88 -17.57 8.19
C ARG A 103 -19.18 -17.23 6.72
N LEU A 104 -19.81 -18.13 5.99
CA LEU A 104 -20.10 -17.99 4.56
C LEU A 104 -20.87 -16.69 4.25
N SER A 105 -21.97 -16.45 4.97
CA SER A 105 -22.81 -15.26 4.74
C SER A 105 -22.07 -13.93 5.01
N PHE A 106 -21.11 -13.93 5.93
CA PHE A 106 -20.27 -12.75 6.20
C PHE A 106 -19.42 -12.39 4.98
N PHE A 107 -18.70 -13.35 4.42
CA PHE A 107 -17.85 -13.10 3.25
C PHE A 107 -18.66 -12.82 1.99
N GLN A 108 -19.82 -13.48 1.82
CA GLN A 108 -20.72 -13.19 0.68
C GLN A 108 -21.19 -11.73 0.69
N LYS A 109 -21.52 -11.16 1.87
CA LYS A 109 -21.87 -9.73 2.00
C LYS A 109 -20.72 -8.80 1.62
N LEU A 110 -19.48 -9.28 1.68
CA LEU A 110 -18.27 -8.56 1.26
C LEU A 110 -17.90 -8.83 -0.21
N GLY A 111 -18.80 -9.47 -0.99
CA GLY A 111 -18.58 -9.70 -2.42
C GLY A 111 -17.73 -10.93 -2.75
N PHE A 112 -17.54 -11.84 -1.80
CA PHE A 112 -16.90 -13.13 -2.08
C PHE A 112 -17.93 -14.12 -2.62
N THR A 113 -17.53 -14.92 -3.59
CA THR A 113 -18.30 -16.01 -4.17
C THR A 113 -17.64 -17.35 -3.90
N VAL A 114 -18.41 -18.42 -3.87
CA VAL A 114 -17.87 -19.78 -3.69
C VAL A 114 -17.12 -20.17 -4.98
N CYS A 115 -15.88 -20.64 -4.83
CA CYS A 115 -15.11 -21.19 -5.96
C CYS A 115 -15.74 -22.49 -6.41
N THR A 116 -16.00 -22.64 -7.71
CA THR A 116 -16.80 -23.73 -8.29
C THR A 116 -16.13 -25.09 -8.28
N ASP A 117 -14.84 -25.17 -7.97
CA ASP A 117 -14.05 -26.41 -8.07
C ASP A 117 -13.89 -27.22 -6.75
N ASP A 118 -14.38 -26.71 -5.63
CA ASP A 118 -14.19 -27.38 -4.34
C ASP A 118 -15.41 -28.21 -3.90
N LYS A 119 -15.39 -29.48 -4.25
CA LYS A 119 -16.16 -30.52 -3.56
C LYS A 119 -15.39 -30.97 -2.32
N ASN A 120 -15.20 -30.08 -1.33
CA ASN A 120 -14.54 -30.46 -0.11
C ASN A 120 -15.54 -31.09 0.89
N PRO A 121 -15.34 -32.36 1.32
CA PRO A 121 -16.25 -33.03 2.25
C PRO A 121 -16.22 -32.47 3.69
N SER A 122 -15.33 -31.54 4.01
CA SER A 122 -15.11 -31.03 5.37
C SER A 122 -15.99 -29.83 5.79
N HIS A 123 -17.04 -29.48 5.04
CA HIS A 123 -17.87 -28.30 5.31
C HIS A 123 -17.12 -26.96 5.30
N THR A 124 -15.96 -26.93 4.64
CA THR A 124 -15.17 -25.74 4.43
C THR A 124 -15.40 -25.23 3.01
N TYR A 125 -15.65 -23.95 2.86
CA TYR A 125 -15.87 -23.30 1.57
C TYR A 125 -14.64 -22.49 1.18
N CYS A 126 -14.12 -22.73 -0.02
CA CYS A 126 -13.18 -21.83 -0.64
C CYS A 126 -13.97 -20.68 -1.28
N LEU A 127 -13.68 -19.48 -0.88
CA LEU A 127 -14.32 -18.27 -1.39
C LEU A 127 -13.30 -17.44 -2.15
N CYS A 128 -13.76 -16.81 -3.23
CA CYS A 128 -12.96 -15.91 -4.04
C CYS A 128 -13.72 -14.60 -4.24
N ARG A 129 -13.01 -13.50 -4.09
CA ARG A 129 -13.44 -12.17 -4.53
C ARG A 129 -12.45 -11.68 -5.56
N GLU A 130 -12.89 -11.54 -6.81
CA GLU A 130 -12.10 -10.86 -7.83
C GLU A 130 -11.85 -9.43 -7.36
N LEU A 131 -10.59 -9.05 -7.38
CA LEU A 131 -10.23 -7.68 -7.17
C LEU A 131 -10.36 -6.99 -8.53
N PRO A 132 -10.93 -5.79 -8.58
CA PRO A 132 -10.89 -5.03 -9.80
C PRO A 132 -9.43 -4.92 -10.20
N VAL A 133 -9.02 -5.75 -11.14
CA VAL A 133 -7.78 -5.56 -11.89
C VAL A 133 -8.06 -4.26 -12.61
N GLY A 134 -7.59 -3.17 -12.04
CA GLY A 134 -7.76 -1.90 -12.69
C GLY A 134 -7.20 -2.07 -14.09
N GLU A 135 -7.96 -1.72 -15.10
CA GLU A 135 -7.54 -1.58 -16.50
C GLU A 135 -6.34 -0.63 -16.64
N ASP A 136 -5.89 -0.10 -15.54
CA ASP A 136 -4.82 0.83 -15.32
C ASP A 136 -3.51 0.11 -15.00
N ARG A 137 -2.91 -0.51 -15.96
CA ARG A 137 -1.46 -0.74 -16.00
C ARG A 137 -0.82 0.36 -16.85
N PRO A 138 0.47 0.68 -16.62
CA PRO A 138 1.18 1.56 -17.55
C PRO A 138 1.06 1.01 -18.96
N GLU A 139 0.64 1.86 -19.90
CA GLU A 139 0.71 1.48 -21.32
C GLU A 139 2.14 1.64 -21.82
N GLY A 140 2.68 0.56 -22.34
CA GLY A 140 4.03 0.54 -22.89
C GLY A 140 5.12 0.69 -21.82
N THR A 141 6.25 1.28 -22.21
CA THR A 141 7.41 1.46 -21.34
C THR A 141 7.32 2.78 -20.58
N LEU A 142 7.51 2.74 -19.25
CA LEU A 142 7.56 3.96 -18.44
C LEU A 142 8.78 4.83 -18.84
N ARG A 143 8.51 6.06 -19.22
CA ARG A 143 9.50 7.10 -19.48
C ARG A 143 9.64 7.95 -18.21
N CYS A 144 10.88 8.14 -17.75
CA CYS A 144 11.16 9.08 -16.65
C CYS A 144 11.62 10.42 -17.25
N GLY A 145 11.06 11.52 -16.76
CA GLY A 145 11.37 12.87 -17.23
C GLY A 145 10.87 13.93 -16.27
N GLN A 146 11.14 15.19 -16.59
CA GLN A 146 10.50 16.31 -15.90
C GLN A 146 9.06 16.45 -16.36
N ALA A 147 8.16 16.71 -15.41
CA ALA A 147 6.77 17.08 -15.70
C ALA A 147 6.68 18.61 -15.57
N GLU A 148 6.59 19.30 -16.71
CA GLU A 148 6.50 20.75 -16.75
C GLU A 148 5.12 21.21 -16.25
N ILE A 149 5.12 22.26 -15.46
CA ILE A 149 3.90 22.86 -14.90
C ILE A 149 2.96 23.29 -16.02
N GLY A 150 1.67 23.07 -15.80
CA GLY A 150 0.64 23.38 -16.79
C GLY A 150 0.45 22.32 -17.88
N THR A 151 1.27 21.26 -17.90
CA THR A 151 1.09 20.16 -18.85
C THR A 151 0.16 19.06 -18.32
N PRO A 152 -0.44 18.23 -19.19
CA PRO A 152 -1.20 17.06 -18.77
C PRO A 152 -0.38 16.10 -17.89
N ALA A 153 0.91 15.92 -18.18
CA ALA A 153 1.83 15.15 -17.38
C ALA A 153 1.94 15.67 -15.95
N TYR A 154 2.08 16.99 -15.76
CA TYR A 154 2.07 17.61 -14.44
C TYR A 154 0.75 17.39 -13.71
N GLN A 155 -0.39 17.61 -14.39
CA GLN A 155 -1.69 17.37 -13.79
C GLN A 155 -1.83 15.92 -13.31
N SER A 156 -1.36 14.96 -14.08
CA SER A 156 -1.37 13.56 -13.71
C SER A 156 -0.48 13.26 -12.49
N THR A 157 0.61 14.02 -12.26
CA THR A 157 1.41 13.91 -11.03
C THR A 157 0.64 14.36 -9.79
N LEU A 158 -0.19 15.40 -9.90
CA LEU A 158 -1.06 15.85 -8.80
C LEU A 158 -2.10 14.80 -8.45
N GLU A 159 -2.74 14.21 -9.46
CA GLU A 159 -3.71 13.12 -9.27
C GLU A 159 -3.07 11.89 -8.60
N LEU A 160 -1.85 11.54 -9.01
CA LEU A 160 -1.09 10.46 -8.36
C LEU A 160 -0.80 10.79 -6.90
N ARG A 161 -0.33 12.00 -6.60
CA ARG A 161 -0.05 12.46 -5.22
C ARG A 161 -1.33 12.45 -4.37
N GLN A 162 -2.44 12.92 -4.92
CA GLN A 162 -3.74 12.87 -4.25
C GLN A 162 -4.09 11.43 -3.90
N ARG A 163 -4.07 10.52 -4.88
CA ARG A 163 -4.47 9.11 -4.71
C ARG A 163 -3.56 8.34 -3.75
N VAL A 164 -2.24 8.50 -3.86
CA VAL A 164 -1.27 7.67 -3.13
C VAL A 164 -0.88 8.26 -1.77
N MET A 165 -0.83 9.60 -1.65
CA MET A 165 -0.26 10.24 -0.48
C MET A 165 -1.31 10.90 0.43
N ARG A 166 -2.43 11.39 -0.12
CA ARG A 166 -3.40 12.20 0.61
C ARG A 166 -4.68 11.45 0.96
N LEU A 167 -5.34 10.85 -0.02
CA LEU A 167 -6.58 10.09 0.22
C LEU A 167 -6.46 9.00 1.28
N PRO A 168 -5.35 8.21 1.36
CA PRO A 168 -5.20 7.22 2.41
C PRO A 168 -5.13 7.79 3.83
N LEU A 169 -4.90 9.10 3.95
CA LEU A 169 -4.87 9.83 5.23
C LEU A 169 -6.16 10.63 5.49
N GLY A 170 -7.14 10.55 4.58
CA GLY A 170 -8.35 11.39 4.63
C GLY A 170 -8.06 12.86 4.33
N LEU A 171 -6.93 13.16 3.66
CA LEU A 171 -6.52 14.51 3.29
C LEU A 171 -6.81 14.78 1.82
N ASP A 172 -6.92 16.08 1.49
CA ASP A 172 -7.03 16.56 0.12
C ASP A 172 -5.80 17.41 -0.25
N LEU A 173 -5.16 17.07 -1.37
CA LEU A 173 -4.00 17.80 -1.87
C LEU A 173 -4.35 19.25 -2.21
N TYR A 174 -5.53 19.44 -2.81
CA TYR A 174 -5.99 20.74 -3.32
C TYR A 174 -6.50 21.68 -2.22
N GLN A 175 -6.71 21.18 -1.00
CA GLN A 175 -6.98 21.99 0.18
C GLN A 175 -5.70 22.43 0.91
N GLY A 176 -4.54 21.90 0.49
CA GLY A 176 -3.23 22.30 1.00
C GLY A 176 -2.73 23.59 0.37
N ASP A 177 -1.64 24.12 0.92
CA ASP A 177 -0.95 25.26 0.32
C ASP A 177 -0.21 24.82 -0.96
N MET A 178 -0.75 25.22 -2.11
CA MET A 178 -0.19 24.96 -3.44
C MET A 178 0.50 26.20 -4.02
N SER A 179 0.61 27.30 -3.27
CA SER A 179 1.11 28.60 -3.78
C SER A 179 2.53 28.54 -4.31
N ARG A 180 3.33 27.59 -3.81
CA ARG A 180 4.74 27.42 -4.21
C ARG A 180 4.99 26.24 -5.14
N GLU A 181 3.96 25.53 -5.60
CA GLU A 181 4.14 24.36 -6.49
C GLU A 181 4.92 24.71 -7.77
N GLU A 182 4.76 25.95 -8.27
CA GLU A 182 5.45 26.43 -9.47
C GLU A 182 6.96 26.66 -9.27
N GLU A 183 7.42 26.75 -8.02
CA GLU A 183 8.84 26.90 -7.69
C GLU A 183 9.58 25.54 -7.67
N PHE A 184 8.86 24.44 -7.64
CA PHE A 184 9.42 23.11 -7.48
C PHE A 184 9.72 22.43 -8.81
N VAL A 185 10.67 21.52 -8.79
CA VAL A 185 10.98 20.65 -9.93
C VAL A 185 10.27 19.32 -9.77
N HIS A 186 9.47 18.95 -10.75
CA HIS A 186 8.70 17.72 -10.75
C HIS A 186 9.33 16.69 -11.68
N PHE A 187 9.66 15.52 -11.15
CA PHE A 187 10.13 14.36 -11.91
C PHE A 187 9.04 13.31 -11.91
N ALA A 188 8.71 12.76 -13.07
CA ALA A 188 7.65 11.78 -13.19
C ALA A 188 8.09 10.56 -14.02
N ALA A 189 7.55 9.40 -13.66
CA ALA A 189 7.55 8.22 -14.50
C ALA A 189 6.17 8.15 -15.18
N MET A 190 6.13 8.30 -16.48
CA MET A 190 4.93 8.42 -17.29
C MET A 190 4.81 7.27 -18.27
N ASP A 191 3.60 6.82 -18.54
CA ASP A 191 3.29 5.88 -19.60
C ASP A 191 3.12 6.59 -20.97
N GLU A 192 2.75 5.84 -22.00
CA GLU A 192 2.58 6.36 -23.37
C GLU A 192 1.40 7.33 -23.50
N LYS A 193 0.48 7.36 -22.52
CA LYS A 193 -0.64 8.31 -22.44
C LYS A 193 -0.35 9.50 -21.51
N ASP A 194 0.89 9.74 -21.16
CA ASP A 194 1.33 10.77 -20.22
C ASP A 194 0.68 10.67 -18.83
N ARG A 195 0.25 9.47 -18.43
CA ARG A 195 -0.22 9.23 -17.07
C ARG A 195 0.98 8.99 -16.16
N ALA A 196 1.00 9.69 -15.04
CA ALA A 196 2.04 9.56 -14.04
C ALA A 196 1.81 8.31 -13.17
N TRP A 197 2.85 7.48 -13.07
CA TRP A 197 2.93 6.28 -12.26
C TRP A 197 3.91 6.41 -11.11
N GLY A 198 4.77 7.40 -11.17
CA GLY A 198 5.68 7.79 -10.12
C GLY A 198 5.97 9.27 -10.19
N VAL A 199 6.24 9.88 -9.05
CA VAL A 199 6.58 11.30 -8.95
C VAL A 199 7.59 11.53 -7.84
N VAL A 200 8.54 12.45 -8.07
CA VAL A 200 9.40 13.05 -7.07
C VAL A 200 9.34 14.57 -7.27
N VAL A 201 9.11 15.31 -6.20
CA VAL A 201 9.04 16.78 -6.20
C VAL A 201 10.18 17.31 -5.36
N ALA A 202 11.01 18.17 -5.94
CA ALA A 202 12.20 18.74 -5.32
C ALA A 202 12.11 20.27 -5.22
N ASP A 203 12.33 20.80 -4.03
CA ASP A 203 12.48 22.22 -3.74
C ASP A 203 13.99 22.53 -3.67
N LEU A 204 14.48 23.26 -4.68
CA LEU A 204 15.90 23.66 -4.76
C LEU A 204 16.08 24.99 -4.04
N ARG A 205 16.73 25.00 -2.89
CA ARG A 205 16.89 26.16 -2.04
C ARG A 205 18.16 26.98 -2.36
N PRO A 206 18.16 28.29 -2.07
CA PRO A 206 19.31 29.15 -2.33
C PRO A 206 20.59 28.76 -1.58
N ASP A 207 20.49 28.10 -0.43
CA ASP A 207 21.60 27.61 0.38
C ASP A 207 22.25 26.33 -0.20
N ARG A 208 21.82 25.89 -1.38
CA ARG A 208 22.25 24.68 -2.08
C ARG A 208 21.79 23.39 -1.42
N THR A 209 20.77 23.44 -0.59
CA THR A 209 20.04 22.25 -0.12
C THR A 209 18.85 21.97 -1.02
N VAL A 210 18.48 20.70 -1.12
CA VAL A 210 17.27 20.26 -1.82
C VAL A 210 16.35 19.60 -0.80
N GLU A 211 15.12 20.05 -0.71
CA GLU A 211 14.11 19.34 0.06
C GLU A 211 13.21 18.50 -0.87
N VAL A 212 13.16 17.19 -0.65
CA VAL A 212 12.19 16.33 -1.34
C VAL A 212 10.83 16.51 -0.69
N ARG A 213 9.96 17.26 -1.35
CA ARG A 213 8.61 17.61 -0.88
C ARG A 213 7.62 16.47 -1.01
N ALA A 214 7.78 15.66 -2.05
CA ALA A 214 6.95 14.48 -2.30
C ALA A 214 7.74 13.40 -3.03
N ALA A 215 7.53 12.15 -2.67
CA ALA A 215 7.97 10.99 -3.44
C ALA A 215 6.88 9.93 -3.35
N ALA A 216 6.30 9.59 -4.48
CA ALA A 216 5.24 8.60 -4.57
C ALA A 216 5.42 7.72 -5.81
N VAL A 217 5.15 6.45 -5.66
CA VAL A 217 5.02 5.50 -6.78
C VAL A 217 3.69 4.81 -6.63
N ASP A 218 2.94 4.75 -7.72
CA ASP A 218 1.67 4.03 -7.74
C ASP A 218 1.90 2.61 -7.22
N LEU A 219 1.03 2.19 -6.31
CA LEU A 219 1.16 0.91 -5.65
C LEU A 219 1.28 -0.24 -6.68
N ARG A 220 0.62 -0.13 -7.84
CA ARG A 220 0.60 -1.10 -8.95
C ARG A 220 1.97 -1.38 -9.57
N ILE A 221 2.91 -0.47 -9.41
CA ILE A 221 4.27 -0.60 -9.96
C ILE A 221 5.35 -0.44 -8.89
N GLN A 222 4.98 -0.48 -7.62
CA GLN A 222 5.99 -0.54 -6.54
C GLN A 222 6.89 -1.77 -6.71
N ARG A 223 8.13 -1.66 -6.21
CA ARG A 223 9.18 -2.69 -6.37
C ARG A 223 9.64 -2.97 -7.80
N SER A 224 9.14 -2.24 -8.81
CA SER A 224 9.62 -2.31 -10.21
C SER A 224 10.94 -1.55 -10.46
N GLY A 225 11.49 -0.91 -9.43
CA GLY A 225 12.65 -0.02 -9.58
C GLY A 225 12.29 1.42 -9.98
N CYS A 226 11.02 1.73 -10.23
CA CYS A 226 10.56 3.06 -10.65
C CYS A 226 10.99 4.15 -9.65
N GLY A 227 10.77 3.96 -8.35
CA GLY A 227 11.16 4.92 -7.32
C GLY A 227 12.67 5.19 -7.31
N ARG A 228 13.50 4.15 -7.44
CA ARG A 228 14.96 4.30 -7.55
C ARG A 228 15.34 5.14 -8.77
N ARG A 229 14.77 4.85 -9.93
CA ARG A 229 15.07 5.60 -11.17
C ARG A 229 14.72 7.08 -11.03
N LEU A 230 13.57 7.40 -10.43
CA LEU A 230 13.15 8.79 -10.20
C LEU A 230 14.07 9.51 -9.22
N MET A 231 14.44 8.87 -8.11
CA MET A 231 15.39 9.47 -7.15
C MET A 231 16.75 9.71 -7.80
N THR A 232 17.30 8.74 -8.53
CA THR A 232 18.58 8.91 -9.26
C THR A 232 18.49 10.07 -10.25
N MET A 233 17.41 10.17 -11.04
CA MET A 233 17.22 11.28 -11.98
C MET A 233 17.20 12.63 -11.26
N MET A 234 16.49 12.74 -10.17
CA MET A 234 16.43 13.96 -9.33
C MET A 234 17.81 14.30 -8.77
N GLU A 235 18.53 13.30 -8.24
CA GLU A 235 19.88 13.48 -7.70
C GLU A 235 20.87 13.97 -8.76
N ASP A 236 20.84 13.38 -9.97
CA ASP A 236 21.68 13.80 -11.10
C ASP A 236 21.36 15.23 -11.54
N TYR A 237 20.09 15.58 -11.62
CA TYR A 237 19.67 16.94 -11.90
C TYR A 237 20.17 17.91 -10.83
N CYS A 238 19.99 17.62 -9.56
CA CYS A 238 20.44 18.45 -8.44
C CYS A 238 21.97 18.61 -8.46
N ARG A 239 22.71 17.53 -8.74
CA ARG A 239 24.16 17.55 -8.87
C ARG A 239 24.61 18.47 -10.02
N SER A 240 23.93 18.42 -11.16
CA SER A 240 24.20 19.30 -12.31
C SER A 240 23.96 20.77 -12.03
N ARG A 241 23.09 21.08 -11.04
CA ARG A 241 22.79 22.44 -10.56
C ARG A 241 23.69 22.90 -9.40
N GLY A 242 24.68 22.08 -9.01
CA GLY A 242 25.62 22.41 -7.95
C GLY A 242 25.02 22.36 -6.54
N MET A 243 23.89 21.64 -6.38
CA MET A 243 23.32 21.38 -5.05
C MET A 243 24.26 20.46 -4.26
N LYS A 244 24.27 20.62 -2.92
CA LYS A 244 25.24 19.95 -2.05
C LYS A 244 24.63 18.88 -1.16
N GLU A 245 23.38 19.06 -0.78
CA GLU A 245 22.70 18.22 0.19
C GLU A 245 21.25 18.00 -0.23
N ILE A 246 20.75 16.79 0.02
CA ILE A 246 19.34 16.45 -0.19
C ILE A 246 18.78 16.01 1.15
N ILE A 247 17.71 16.67 1.57
CA ILE A 247 16.98 16.36 2.80
C ILE A 247 15.57 15.89 2.45
N LEU A 248 15.04 14.99 3.23
CA LEU A 248 13.67 14.51 3.07
C LEU A 248 13.07 14.06 4.40
N HIS A 249 11.76 14.17 4.49
CA HIS A 249 10.99 13.65 5.60
C HIS A 249 10.23 12.39 5.16
N SER A 250 10.66 11.24 5.64
CA SER A 250 10.03 9.97 5.28
C SER A 250 9.17 9.38 6.39
N ARG A 251 8.15 8.63 6.01
CA ARG A 251 7.46 7.74 6.96
C ARG A 251 8.42 6.64 7.38
N LYS A 252 8.28 6.14 8.62
CA LYS A 252 9.10 5.01 9.12
C LYS A 252 9.09 3.81 8.18
N THR A 253 7.94 3.53 7.53
CA THR A 253 7.77 2.44 6.57
C THR A 253 8.59 2.60 5.28
N ALA A 254 8.97 3.82 4.93
CA ALA A 254 9.76 4.13 3.72
C ALA A 254 11.25 4.32 4.02
N ALA A 255 11.67 4.37 5.28
CA ALA A 255 13.06 4.65 5.67
C ALA A 255 14.05 3.66 5.03
N GLY A 256 13.74 2.36 5.03
CA GLY A 256 14.60 1.34 4.42
C GLY A 256 14.81 1.53 2.91
N PHE A 257 13.85 2.10 2.19
CA PHE A 257 14.03 2.45 0.78
C PHE A 257 15.10 3.52 0.59
N TYR A 258 15.05 4.59 1.40
CA TYR A 258 16.02 5.69 1.32
C TYR A 258 17.41 5.27 1.80
N GLU A 259 17.50 4.43 2.85
CA GLU A 259 18.76 3.85 3.30
C GLU A 259 19.46 3.03 2.21
N GLN A 260 18.70 2.26 1.42
CA GLN A 260 19.24 1.53 0.25
C GLN A 260 19.69 2.45 -0.90
N LEU A 261 19.30 3.71 -0.89
CA LEU A 261 19.77 4.75 -1.81
C LEU A 261 20.96 5.54 -1.25
N GLY A 262 21.40 5.25 -0.02
CA GLY A 262 22.53 5.90 0.62
C GLY A 262 22.17 7.10 1.51
N TYR A 263 20.87 7.33 1.76
CA TYR A 263 20.43 8.36 2.71
C TYR A 263 20.65 7.90 4.15
N THR A 264 21.05 8.82 5.02
CA THR A 264 21.26 8.57 6.44
C THR A 264 20.17 9.25 7.27
N ARG A 265 19.84 8.65 8.40
CA ARG A 265 18.92 9.27 9.37
C ARG A 265 19.68 10.34 10.17
N THR A 266 19.04 11.46 10.36
CA THR A 266 19.50 12.55 11.22
C THR A 266 18.59 12.66 12.44
#